data_17713c6a68e69a6142cb37344664933d
#
_entry.id   17713c6a68e69a6142cb37344664933d
#
_cell.length_a   1.000
_cell.length_b   1.000
_cell.length_c   1.000
_cell.angle_alpha   90.00
_cell.angle_beta   90.00
_cell.angle_gamma   90.00
#
_symmetry.space_group_name_H-M   'P 1'
#
loop_
_entity.id
_entity.type
_entity.pdbx_description
1 polymer ?
#
loop_
_entity_poly.entity_id
_entity_poly.type
_entity_poly.pdbx_seq_one_letter_code
_entity_poly.pdbx_strand_id
1 'polypeptide(L)'
;MDLLQQIVARAKADKQRIVLPEAEEERTLKAADKVLADDLADIILIGNPANIKNLAAQWGLNNIDKATIVDPQNNPKTEEYAEKLAELRKKKGMTVEQARELVTKNNLYLGCMIIKTEGADGQISGALSTTGDTLRPALQIIKCSPGITCVSGAMLLISDQKQYGQDGVVVMGDVAVTPNPTADQLAQIAYTTAHTVQSVAGITDPQIAMLSFSTKGSAKDAINKETGKSVYIIDKVKDAVAIAKEKFPELHLDGELQADAALVPEVAAKKAPGSDVAGKANVLVVPNLEVGNIGYKLVQRLGGAIAIGPILQGIARPVNDLSRGCSVDDIYYMVAITACQAQDAKKA
;
A
#
# COMPACT_ATOMS: atom_id res chain seq x y z
N MET A 1 -24.29 3.46 -1.97
CA MET A 1 -23.03 3.53 -2.77
C MET A 1 -22.09 2.52 -2.15
N ASP A 2 -21.55 1.60 -2.91
CA ASP A 2 -20.58 0.65 -2.38
C ASP A 2 -19.24 1.34 -2.06
N LEU A 3 -18.36 0.66 -1.34
CA LEU A 3 -17.08 1.25 -0.90
C LEU A 3 -16.21 1.73 -2.07
N LEU A 4 -16.14 0.96 -3.17
CA LEU A 4 -15.34 1.33 -4.32
C LEU A 4 -15.87 2.60 -5.00
N GLN A 5 -17.19 2.75 -5.09
CA GLN A 5 -17.81 3.98 -5.58
C GLN A 5 -17.55 5.17 -4.65
N GLN A 6 -17.50 4.97 -3.33
CA GLN A 6 -17.15 6.02 -2.38
C GLN A 6 -15.70 6.48 -2.53
N ILE A 7 -14.75 5.52 -2.70
CA ILE A 7 -13.33 5.82 -2.95
C ILE A 7 -13.17 6.64 -4.24
N VAL A 8 -13.84 6.22 -5.33
CA VAL A 8 -13.83 6.94 -6.61
C VAL A 8 -14.42 8.34 -6.49
N ALA A 9 -15.56 8.49 -5.81
CA ALA A 9 -16.18 9.79 -5.59
C ALA A 9 -15.28 10.74 -4.79
N ARG A 10 -14.60 10.22 -3.76
CA ARG A 10 -13.64 10.99 -2.96
C ARG A 10 -12.42 11.41 -3.78
N ALA A 11 -11.87 10.51 -4.59
CA ALA A 11 -10.75 10.84 -5.47
C ALA A 11 -11.09 11.96 -6.45
N LYS A 12 -12.30 11.92 -7.04
CA LYS A 12 -12.79 12.95 -7.96
C LYS A 12 -13.03 14.32 -7.30
N ALA A 13 -13.40 14.33 -6.03
CA ALA A 13 -13.71 15.57 -5.31
C ALA A 13 -12.51 16.50 -5.12
N ASP A 14 -11.30 15.94 -5.08
CA ASP A 14 -10.02 16.67 -5.01
C ASP A 14 -8.99 15.90 -5.83
N LYS A 15 -8.96 16.17 -7.15
CA LYS A 15 -8.14 15.45 -8.10
C LYS A 15 -6.65 15.58 -7.78
N GLN A 16 -5.95 14.48 -7.88
CA GLN A 16 -4.52 14.38 -7.65
C GLN A 16 -3.79 14.02 -8.94
N ARG A 17 -2.51 14.40 -9.02
CA ARG A 17 -1.63 14.11 -10.15
C ARG A 17 -0.92 12.78 -9.91
N ILE A 18 -1.28 11.77 -10.69
CA ILE A 18 -0.78 10.40 -10.50
C ILE A 18 0.13 10.01 -11.66
N VAL A 19 1.34 9.58 -11.33
CA VAL A 19 2.33 9.08 -12.29
C VAL A 19 2.10 7.62 -12.59
N LEU A 20 2.05 7.25 -13.87
CA LEU A 20 2.04 5.89 -14.38
C LEU A 20 3.32 5.69 -15.23
N PRO A 21 4.41 5.17 -14.63
CA PRO A 21 5.70 5.09 -15.30
C PRO A 21 5.81 3.91 -16.30
N GLU A 22 4.85 3.00 -16.30
CA GLU A 22 4.76 1.87 -17.21
C GLU A 22 3.73 2.14 -18.34
N ALA A 23 3.79 3.35 -18.92
CA ALA A 23 2.76 3.88 -19.81
C ALA A 23 2.58 3.12 -21.14
N GLU A 24 3.58 2.36 -21.58
CA GLU A 24 3.52 1.56 -22.82
C GLU A 24 2.97 0.14 -22.58
N GLU A 25 2.61 -0.19 -21.34
CA GLU A 25 1.94 -1.44 -20.97
C GLU A 25 0.43 -1.31 -21.21
N GLU A 26 -0.16 -2.32 -21.88
CA GLU A 26 -1.54 -2.26 -22.39
C GLU A 26 -2.58 -1.97 -21.31
N ARG A 27 -2.54 -2.69 -20.18
CA ARG A 27 -3.50 -2.53 -19.08
C ARG A 27 -3.36 -1.17 -18.42
N THR A 28 -2.12 -0.71 -18.26
CA THR A 28 -1.81 0.60 -17.68
C THR A 28 -2.36 1.73 -18.56
N LEU A 29 -2.14 1.65 -19.88
CA LEU A 29 -2.65 2.70 -20.78
C LEU A 29 -4.17 2.67 -20.91
N LYS A 30 -4.80 1.48 -20.93
CA LYS A 30 -6.27 1.34 -20.88
C LYS A 30 -6.87 1.88 -19.58
N ALA A 31 -6.21 1.63 -18.44
CA ALA A 31 -6.64 2.18 -17.17
C ALA A 31 -6.50 3.71 -17.13
N ALA A 32 -5.40 4.25 -17.68
CA ALA A 32 -5.21 5.69 -17.82
C ALA A 32 -6.34 6.33 -18.64
N ASP A 33 -6.72 5.73 -19.77
CA ASP A 33 -7.84 6.21 -20.59
C ASP A 33 -9.15 6.25 -19.81
N LYS A 34 -9.46 5.16 -19.06
CA LYS A 34 -10.66 5.08 -18.21
C LYS A 34 -10.65 6.14 -17.10
N VAL A 35 -9.51 6.35 -16.43
CA VAL A 35 -9.33 7.37 -15.38
C VAL A 35 -9.59 8.78 -15.95
N LEU A 36 -9.04 9.06 -17.13
CA LEU A 36 -9.19 10.35 -17.82
C LEU A 36 -10.59 10.56 -18.39
N ALA A 37 -11.26 9.50 -18.85
CA ALA A 37 -12.66 9.55 -19.28
C ALA A 37 -13.58 9.89 -18.11
N ASP A 38 -13.32 9.31 -16.95
CA ASP A 38 -14.10 9.50 -15.73
C ASP A 38 -13.73 10.76 -14.95
N ASP A 39 -12.73 11.52 -15.38
CA ASP A 39 -12.20 12.71 -14.70
C ASP A 39 -11.81 12.42 -13.23
N LEU A 40 -11.21 11.24 -13.00
CA LEU A 40 -10.91 10.76 -11.63
C LEU A 40 -9.62 11.39 -11.06
N ALA A 41 -8.58 11.52 -11.89
CA ALA A 41 -7.27 12.06 -11.51
C ALA A 41 -6.59 12.68 -12.74
N ASP A 42 -5.63 13.55 -12.52
CA ASP A 42 -4.73 14.04 -13.56
C ASP A 42 -3.60 13.02 -13.75
N ILE A 43 -3.43 12.51 -14.97
CA ILE A 43 -2.49 11.43 -15.25
C ILE A 43 -1.21 11.97 -15.88
N ILE A 44 -0.08 11.50 -15.35
CA ILE A 44 1.26 11.73 -15.93
C ILE A 44 1.79 10.38 -16.41
N LEU A 45 1.93 10.25 -17.73
CA LEU A 45 2.48 9.07 -18.39
C LEU A 45 3.98 9.27 -18.64
N ILE A 46 4.81 8.28 -18.29
CA ILE A 46 6.24 8.33 -18.61
C ILE A 46 6.55 7.32 -19.72
N GLY A 47 7.05 7.81 -20.84
CA GLY A 47 7.41 7.00 -22.01
C GLY A 47 7.58 7.84 -23.26
N ASN A 48 7.85 7.18 -24.39
CA ASN A 48 7.98 7.85 -25.67
C ASN A 48 6.61 8.37 -26.16
N PRO A 49 6.43 9.69 -26.39
CA PRO A 49 5.13 10.25 -26.76
C PRO A 49 4.55 9.69 -28.06
N ALA A 50 5.40 9.40 -29.06
CA ALA A 50 4.94 8.82 -30.31
C ALA A 50 4.45 7.38 -30.13
N ASN A 51 5.17 6.58 -29.35
CA ASN A 51 4.76 5.20 -29.02
C ASN A 51 3.44 5.19 -28.27
N ILE A 52 3.31 6.00 -27.19
CA ILE A 52 2.09 6.09 -26.40
C ILE A 52 0.88 6.45 -27.28
N LYS A 53 1.01 7.43 -28.17
CA LYS A 53 -0.05 7.84 -29.10
C LYS A 53 -0.39 6.73 -30.10
N ASN A 54 0.60 6.04 -30.63
CA ASN A 54 0.39 4.92 -31.55
C ASN A 54 -0.34 3.76 -30.85
N LEU A 55 0.05 3.41 -29.63
CA LEU A 55 -0.60 2.37 -28.82
C LEU A 55 -2.03 2.77 -28.46
N ALA A 56 -2.25 4.03 -28.08
CA ALA A 56 -3.59 4.55 -27.82
C ALA A 56 -4.50 4.42 -29.06
N ALA A 57 -4.02 4.80 -30.23
CA ALA A 57 -4.76 4.64 -31.49
C ALA A 57 -5.03 3.16 -31.82
N GLN A 58 -4.01 2.31 -31.65
CA GLN A 58 -4.13 0.85 -31.88
C GLN A 58 -5.20 0.21 -31.00
N TRP A 59 -5.31 0.63 -29.75
CA TRP A 59 -6.25 0.07 -28.77
C TRP A 59 -7.57 0.86 -28.67
N GLY A 60 -7.76 1.88 -29.52
CA GLY A 60 -9.00 2.66 -29.57
C GLY A 60 -9.24 3.54 -28.34
N LEU A 61 -8.17 4.03 -27.70
CA LEU A 61 -8.24 4.88 -26.52
C LEU A 61 -8.41 6.35 -26.92
N ASN A 62 -9.40 7.02 -26.36
CA ASN A 62 -9.84 8.34 -26.85
C ASN A 62 -9.54 9.49 -25.88
N ASN A 63 -8.99 9.23 -24.70
CA ASN A 63 -8.80 10.22 -23.65
C ASN A 63 -7.32 10.47 -23.33
N ILE A 64 -6.39 9.72 -23.91
CA ILE A 64 -4.95 9.81 -23.61
C ILE A 64 -4.36 11.20 -23.91
N ASP A 65 -4.95 11.95 -24.82
CA ASP A 65 -4.55 13.34 -25.10
C ASP A 65 -4.77 14.30 -23.91
N LYS A 66 -5.57 13.92 -22.92
CA LYS A 66 -5.76 14.66 -21.66
C LYS A 66 -4.59 14.46 -20.68
N ALA A 67 -3.77 13.40 -20.86
CA ALA A 67 -2.64 13.12 -19.99
C ALA A 67 -1.44 14.02 -20.28
N THR A 68 -0.66 14.34 -19.27
CA THR A 68 0.69 14.87 -19.45
C THR A 68 1.64 13.72 -19.79
N ILE A 69 2.33 13.79 -20.92
CA ILE A 69 3.34 12.79 -21.30
C ILE A 69 4.73 13.36 -21.06
N VAL A 70 5.53 12.64 -20.27
CA VAL A 70 6.93 12.97 -19.97
C VAL A 70 7.83 11.99 -20.71
N ASP A 71 8.58 12.50 -21.70
CA ASP A 71 9.60 11.72 -22.41
C ASP A 71 10.89 11.68 -21.58
N PRO A 72 11.32 10.52 -21.07
CA PRO A 72 12.53 10.43 -20.25
C PRO A 72 13.80 10.79 -21.01
N GLN A 73 13.80 10.72 -22.36
CA GLN A 73 14.95 11.06 -23.21
C GLN A 73 15.03 12.55 -23.56
N ASN A 74 13.90 13.27 -23.53
CA ASN A 74 13.78 14.66 -23.92
C ASN A 74 13.13 15.54 -22.83
N ASN A 75 13.30 15.17 -21.55
CA ASN A 75 12.74 15.94 -20.45
C ASN A 75 13.61 17.17 -20.14
N PRO A 76 13.06 18.40 -20.22
CA PRO A 76 13.81 19.61 -19.93
C PRO A 76 14.30 19.72 -18.47
N LYS A 77 13.73 18.94 -17.55
CA LYS A 77 14.11 18.89 -16.13
C LYS A 77 15.12 17.79 -15.80
N THR A 78 15.66 17.10 -16.79
CA THR A 78 16.59 15.96 -16.56
C THR A 78 17.78 16.36 -15.67
N GLU A 79 18.41 17.51 -15.92
CA GLU A 79 19.58 17.99 -15.15
C GLU A 79 19.16 18.34 -13.72
N GLU A 80 18.06 19.06 -13.52
CA GLU A 80 17.52 19.37 -12.20
C GLU A 80 17.26 18.08 -11.39
N TYR A 81 16.68 17.06 -12.01
CA TYR A 81 16.40 15.78 -11.36
C TYR A 81 17.66 14.99 -11.06
N ALA A 82 18.66 15.01 -11.95
CA ALA A 82 19.95 14.35 -11.74
C ALA A 82 20.74 14.97 -10.59
N GLU A 83 20.85 16.29 -10.56
CA GLU A 83 21.51 17.01 -9.46
C GLU A 83 20.83 16.75 -8.11
N LYS A 84 19.50 16.84 -8.09
CA LYS A 84 18.72 16.59 -6.86
C LYS A 84 18.83 15.14 -6.38
N LEU A 85 18.80 14.16 -7.28
CA LEU A 85 18.98 12.74 -6.94
C LEU A 85 20.39 12.48 -6.42
N ALA A 86 21.43 13.04 -7.05
CA ALA A 86 22.81 12.94 -6.58
C ALA A 86 22.97 13.55 -5.18
N GLU A 87 22.36 14.73 -4.92
CA GLU A 87 22.35 15.36 -3.59
C GLU A 87 21.71 14.43 -2.55
N LEU A 88 20.53 13.88 -2.83
CA LEU A 88 19.82 12.96 -1.93
C LEU A 88 20.63 11.70 -1.61
N ARG A 89 21.45 11.26 -2.56
CA ARG A 89 22.26 10.04 -2.46
C ARG A 89 23.75 10.29 -2.24
N LYS A 90 24.17 11.52 -1.96
CA LYS A 90 25.57 11.92 -1.75
C LYS A 90 26.30 11.02 -0.74
N LYS A 91 25.66 10.69 0.39
CA LYS A 91 26.21 9.78 1.41
C LYS A 91 26.47 8.35 0.92
N LYS A 92 25.92 7.97 -0.22
CA LYS A 92 26.10 6.66 -0.88
C LYS A 92 27.01 6.75 -2.10
N GLY A 93 27.64 7.91 -2.33
CA GLY A 93 28.61 8.11 -3.41
C GLY A 93 28.00 8.24 -4.81
N MET A 94 26.72 8.54 -4.95
CA MET A 94 26.10 8.71 -6.27
C MET A 94 26.62 10.00 -6.93
N THR A 95 27.09 9.87 -8.18
CA THR A 95 27.48 11.03 -9.02
C THR A 95 26.27 11.57 -9.79
N VAL A 96 26.38 12.79 -10.32
CA VAL A 96 25.34 13.39 -11.16
C VAL A 96 25.14 12.60 -12.45
N GLU A 97 26.23 12.05 -13.02
CA GLU A 97 26.16 11.20 -14.23
C GLU A 97 25.36 9.92 -13.98
N GLN A 98 25.62 9.25 -12.85
CA GLN A 98 24.84 8.06 -12.45
C GLN A 98 23.38 8.41 -12.19
N ALA A 99 23.11 9.53 -11.55
CA ALA A 99 21.75 10.00 -11.30
C ALA A 99 21.02 10.34 -12.60
N ARG A 100 21.70 11.01 -13.55
CA ARG A 100 21.19 11.31 -14.89
C ARG A 100 20.83 10.03 -15.65
N GLU A 101 21.70 9.03 -15.61
CA GLU A 101 21.41 7.74 -16.23
C GLU A 101 20.17 7.07 -15.63
N LEU A 102 19.99 7.12 -14.30
CA LEU A 102 18.82 6.58 -13.64
C LEU A 102 17.53 7.29 -14.07
N VAL A 103 17.48 8.62 -14.08
CA VAL A 103 16.25 9.35 -14.43
C VAL A 103 15.93 9.30 -15.92
N THR A 104 16.90 8.99 -16.79
CA THR A 104 16.66 8.84 -18.23
C THR A 104 16.35 7.41 -18.66
N LYS A 105 16.86 6.40 -17.95
CA LYS A 105 16.69 4.98 -18.32
C LYS A 105 15.71 4.21 -17.44
N ASN A 106 15.28 4.77 -16.32
CA ASN A 106 14.39 4.10 -15.38
C ASN A 106 13.20 5.02 -15.02
N ASN A 107 12.05 4.70 -15.61
CA ASN A 107 10.82 5.49 -15.43
C ASN A 107 10.34 5.52 -13.98
N LEU A 108 10.63 4.48 -13.17
CA LEU A 108 10.27 4.43 -11.74
C LEU A 108 11.04 5.48 -10.94
N TYR A 109 12.34 5.66 -11.25
CA TYR A 109 13.14 6.73 -10.65
C TYR A 109 12.68 8.10 -11.09
N LEU A 110 12.40 8.27 -12.38
CA LEU A 110 11.89 9.55 -12.91
C LEU A 110 10.56 9.92 -12.25
N GLY A 111 9.63 8.99 -12.13
CA GLY A 111 8.34 9.23 -11.46
C GLY A 111 8.49 9.64 -9.99
N CYS A 112 9.36 8.96 -9.23
CA CYS A 112 9.67 9.36 -7.87
C CYS A 112 10.34 10.75 -7.80
N MET A 113 11.18 11.13 -8.77
CA MET A 113 11.75 12.48 -8.84
C MET A 113 10.70 13.55 -9.15
N ILE A 114 9.75 13.26 -10.04
CA ILE A 114 8.62 14.15 -10.32
C ILE A 114 7.81 14.41 -9.03
N ILE A 115 7.53 13.35 -8.23
CA ILE A 115 6.85 13.52 -6.93
C ILE A 115 7.71 14.35 -5.98
N LYS A 116 9.02 14.05 -5.88
CA LYS A 116 9.93 14.70 -4.95
C LYS A 116 10.09 16.20 -5.20
N THR A 117 9.90 16.63 -6.43
CA THR A 117 9.95 18.03 -6.86
C THR A 117 8.55 18.65 -7.03
N GLU A 118 7.55 18.06 -6.37
CA GLU A 118 6.17 18.54 -6.33
C GLU A 118 5.47 18.63 -7.71
N GLY A 119 5.99 17.91 -8.71
CA GLY A 119 5.36 17.78 -10.03
C GLY A 119 4.18 16.80 -10.05
N ALA A 120 4.10 15.90 -9.04
CA ALA A 120 3.04 14.91 -8.90
C ALA A 120 2.77 14.61 -7.41
N ASP A 121 1.68 13.90 -7.14
CA ASP A 121 1.19 13.63 -5.80
C ASP A 121 1.32 12.15 -5.42
N GLY A 122 1.38 11.25 -6.40
CA GLY A 122 1.57 9.82 -6.20
C GLY A 122 2.02 9.08 -7.46
N GLN A 123 2.42 7.80 -7.30
CA GLN A 123 2.83 6.92 -8.40
C GLN A 123 2.22 5.54 -8.23
N ILE A 124 1.90 4.88 -9.35
CA ILE A 124 1.49 3.48 -9.40
C ILE A 124 2.32 2.77 -10.46
N SER A 125 2.91 1.64 -10.09
CA SER A 125 3.69 0.76 -10.98
C SER A 125 3.56 -0.69 -10.52
N GLY A 126 4.18 -1.63 -11.22
CA GLY A 126 4.17 -3.06 -10.87
C GLY A 126 3.44 -3.96 -11.87
N ALA A 127 2.81 -3.39 -12.90
CA ALA A 127 2.23 -4.19 -13.98
C ALA A 127 3.31 -4.96 -14.76
N LEU A 128 4.51 -4.39 -14.88
CA LEU A 128 5.72 -4.99 -15.46
C LEU A 128 6.83 -5.19 -14.42
N SER A 129 7.01 -4.24 -13.53
CA SER A 129 8.09 -4.19 -12.56
C SER A 129 7.85 -5.12 -11.38
N THR A 130 8.92 -5.49 -10.66
CA THR A 130 8.80 -6.20 -9.38
C THR A 130 8.52 -5.22 -8.24
N THR A 131 7.94 -5.70 -7.14
CA THR A 131 7.76 -4.91 -5.90
C THR A 131 9.08 -4.27 -5.44
N GLY A 132 10.20 -5.01 -5.54
CA GLY A 132 11.52 -4.48 -5.19
C GLY A 132 11.98 -3.33 -6.09
N ASP A 133 11.65 -3.36 -7.38
CA ASP A 133 11.98 -2.28 -8.32
C ASP A 133 11.13 -1.03 -8.07
N THR A 134 9.85 -1.20 -7.72
CA THR A 134 8.97 -0.10 -7.31
C THR A 134 9.41 0.53 -5.99
N LEU A 135 9.72 -0.29 -4.98
CA LEU A 135 10.10 0.19 -3.65
C LEU A 135 11.47 0.87 -3.61
N ARG A 136 12.44 0.41 -4.41
CA ARG A 136 13.81 0.94 -4.36
C ARG A 136 13.88 2.45 -4.62
N PRO A 137 13.34 3.02 -5.71
CA PRO A 137 13.32 4.47 -5.89
C PRO A 137 12.45 5.19 -4.85
N ALA A 138 11.30 4.63 -4.46
CA ALA A 138 10.46 5.20 -3.42
C ALA A 138 11.23 5.40 -2.11
N LEU A 139 11.92 4.38 -1.61
CA LEU A 139 12.70 4.46 -0.39
C LEU A 139 13.95 5.35 -0.52
N GLN A 140 14.55 5.40 -1.69
CA GLN A 140 15.76 6.21 -1.92
C GLN A 140 15.45 7.70 -2.05
N ILE A 141 14.31 8.07 -2.63
CA ILE A 141 13.94 9.43 -3.02
C ILE A 141 12.87 10.00 -2.08
N ILE A 142 11.75 9.32 -1.94
CA ILE A 142 10.59 9.77 -1.14
C ILE A 142 10.85 9.54 0.34
N LYS A 143 11.37 8.35 0.70
CA LYS A 143 11.63 7.86 2.05
C LYS A 143 10.36 7.50 2.82
N CYS A 144 10.55 6.96 4.03
CA CYS A 144 9.43 6.71 4.95
C CYS A 144 8.87 8.00 5.53
N SER A 145 7.64 7.94 5.98
CA SER A 145 6.98 8.99 6.77
C SER A 145 7.75 9.26 8.07
N PRO A 146 7.69 10.48 8.63
CA PRO A 146 8.32 10.77 9.93
C PRO A 146 7.89 9.75 11.00
N GLY A 147 8.86 9.25 11.77
CA GLY A 147 8.62 8.27 12.84
C GLY A 147 8.41 6.82 12.37
N ILE A 148 8.31 6.57 11.06
CA ILE A 148 8.15 5.23 10.47
C ILE A 148 9.48 4.76 9.87
N THR A 149 9.84 3.51 10.15
CA THR A 149 11.11 2.91 9.70
C THR A 149 10.91 1.69 8.79
N CYS A 150 9.68 1.23 8.63
CA CYS A 150 9.36 0.12 7.74
C CYS A 150 8.21 0.46 6.78
N VAL A 151 8.29 -0.10 5.58
CA VAL A 151 7.19 -0.08 4.61
C VAL A 151 6.46 -1.41 4.69
N SER A 152 5.16 -1.38 4.54
CA SER A 152 4.30 -2.57 4.51
C SER A 152 3.24 -2.43 3.42
N GLY A 153 2.54 -3.52 3.12
CA GLY A 153 1.45 -3.53 2.16
C GLY A 153 0.16 -3.98 2.81
N ALA A 154 -0.89 -3.17 2.70
CA ALA A 154 -2.22 -3.54 3.16
C ALA A 154 -3.09 -4.07 2.03
N MET A 155 -3.96 -5.04 2.32
CA MET A 155 -4.97 -5.56 1.39
C MET A 155 -6.36 -5.18 1.89
N LEU A 156 -7.09 -4.44 1.08
CA LEU A 156 -8.50 -4.15 1.32
C LEU A 156 -9.34 -5.35 0.84
N LEU A 157 -10.03 -5.98 1.76
CA LEU A 157 -10.90 -7.13 1.51
C LEU A 157 -12.36 -6.71 1.66
N ILE A 158 -13.15 -6.89 0.61
CA ILE A 158 -14.59 -6.57 0.60
C ILE A 158 -15.36 -7.87 0.38
N SER A 159 -16.15 -8.26 1.37
CA SER A 159 -16.91 -9.51 1.40
C SER A 159 -18.40 -9.27 1.47
N ASP A 160 -19.18 -10.23 0.97
CA ASP A 160 -20.64 -10.29 1.18
C ASP A 160 -21.02 -10.70 2.61
N GLN A 161 -20.06 -11.14 3.44
CA GLN A 161 -20.25 -11.50 4.85
C GLN A 161 -20.29 -10.21 5.70
N LYS A 162 -21.40 -9.49 5.65
CA LYS A 162 -21.56 -8.16 6.25
C LYS A 162 -21.45 -8.11 7.78
N GLN A 163 -21.53 -9.26 8.44
CA GLN A 163 -21.36 -9.37 9.89
C GLN A 163 -19.90 -9.25 10.36
N TYR A 164 -18.91 -9.33 9.45
CA TYR A 164 -17.49 -9.21 9.79
C TYR A 164 -16.92 -7.86 9.38
N GLY A 165 -15.99 -7.34 10.17
CA GLY A 165 -15.37 -6.04 9.93
C GLY A 165 -16.37 -4.88 9.96
N GLN A 166 -16.18 -3.92 9.07
CA GLN A 166 -17.11 -2.81 8.86
C GLN A 166 -17.98 -3.12 7.63
N ASP A 167 -19.19 -3.64 7.83
CA ASP A 167 -20.09 -4.00 6.72
C ASP A 167 -19.46 -4.92 5.65
N GLY A 168 -18.69 -5.93 6.09
CA GLY A 168 -17.97 -6.86 5.22
C GLY A 168 -16.60 -6.35 4.74
N VAL A 169 -16.17 -5.18 5.21
CA VAL A 169 -14.86 -4.60 4.87
C VAL A 169 -13.86 -4.91 5.98
N VAL A 170 -12.75 -5.55 5.61
CA VAL A 170 -11.61 -5.85 6.49
C VAL A 170 -10.33 -5.46 5.78
N VAL A 171 -9.38 -4.86 6.48
CA VAL A 171 -8.05 -4.57 5.94
C VAL A 171 -7.00 -5.44 6.62
N MET A 172 -6.18 -6.11 5.84
CA MET A 172 -5.12 -7.00 6.33
C MET A 172 -3.73 -6.41 6.04
N GLY A 173 -2.88 -6.32 7.03
CA GLY A 173 -1.48 -5.86 6.93
C GLY A 173 -0.52 -6.74 7.77
N ASP A 174 0.73 -7.01 7.37
CA ASP A 174 1.37 -6.82 6.07
C ASP A 174 1.15 -8.04 5.16
N VAL A 175 0.89 -7.81 3.90
CA VAL A 175 0.61 -8.91 2.95
C VAL A 175 1.61 -8.96 1.79
N ALA A 176 2.57 -8.00 1.68
CA ALA A 176 3.33 -7.82 0.45
C ALA A 176 4.82 -7.48 0.61
N VAL A 177 5.28 -6.93 1.73
CA VAL A 177 6.58 -6.25 1.78
C VAL A 177 7.57 -6.84 2.78
N THR A 178 7.22 -6.94 4.08
CA THR A 178 8.16 -7.28 5.15
C THR A 178 8.05 -8.75 5.55
N PRO A 179 9.01 -9.62 5.16
CA PRO A 179 8.86 -11.07 5.36
C PRO A 179 8.71 -11.48 6.83
N ASN A 180 9.57 -10.95 7.69
CA ASN A 180 9.54 -11.27 9.12
C ASN A 180 9.78 -9.99 9.94
N PRO A 181 8.73 -9.20 10.20
CA PRO A 181 8.83 -7.96 10.95
C PRO A 181 9.24 -8.22 12.40
N THR A 182 10.02 -7.29 12.97
CA THR A 182 10.27 -7.24 14.41
C THR A 182 9.00 -6.82 15.16
N ALA A 183 8.98 -6.92 16.49
CA ALA A 183 7.85 -6.43 17.28
C ALA A 183 7.59 -4.93 17.07
N ASP A 184 8.65 -4.11 17.00
CA ASP A 184 8.53 -2.68 16.70
C ASP A 184 7.97 -2.41 15.30
N GLN A 185 8.41 -3.17 14.30
CA GLN A 185 7.87 -3.07 12.94
C GLN A 185 6.39 -3.51 12.88
N LEU A 186 5.99 -4.56 13.61
CA LEU A 186 4.58 -4.95 13.70
C LEU A 186 3.71 -3.86 14.33
N ALA A 187 4.20 -3.18 15.36
CA ALA A 187 3.52 -2.03 15.95
C ALA A 187 3.35 -0.88 14.93
N GLN A 188 4.38 -0.60 14.13
CA GLN A 188 4.31 0.39 13.06
C GLN A 188 3.37 -0.04 11.92
N ILE A 189 3.33 -1.34 11.58
CA ILE A 189 2.38 -1.90 10.60
C ILE A 189 0.95 -1.68 11.08
N ALA A 190 0.67 -1.93 12.36
CA ALA A 190 -0.65 -1.67 12.93
C ALA A 190 -1.06 -0.19 12.78
N TYR A 191 -0.17 0.72 13.15
CA TYR A 191 -0.37 2.16 13.03
C TYR A 191 -0.62 2.59 11.57
N THR A 192 0.24 2.19 10.66
CA THR A 192 0.11 2.56 9.24
C THR A 192 -1.11 1.92 8.58
N THR A 193 -1.51 0.70 9.00
CA THR A 193 -2.73 0.06 8.50
C THR A 193 -3.98 0.78 9.00
N ALA A 194 -4.01 1.24 10.25
CA ALA A 194 -5.10 2.07 10.76
C ALA A 194 -5.29 3.35 9.95
N HIS A 195 -4.20 4.06 9.64
CA HIS A 195 -4.26 5.24 8.77
C HIS A 195 -4.73 4.91 7.35
N THR A 196 -4.29 3.78 6.78
CA THR A 196 -4.76 3.34 5.46
C THR A 196 -6.27 3.07 5.47
N VAL A 197 -6.78 2.43 6.51
CA VAL A 197 -8.22 2.18 6.69
C VAL A 197 -9.02 3.48 6.75
N GLN A 198 -8.55 4.46 7.51
CA GLN A 198 -9.18 5.77 7.61
C GLN A 198 -9.14 6.52 6.28
N SER A 199 -7.97 6.57 5.65
CA SER A 199 -7.74 7.34 4.42
C SER A 199 -8.40 6.72 3.20
N VAL A 200 -8.44 5.40 3.09
CA VAL A 200 -8.93 4.69 1.90
C VAL A 200 -10.36 4.20 2.11
N ALA A 201 -10.62 3.45 3.17
CA ALA A 201 -11.93 2.85 3.42
C ALA A 201 -12.91 3.80 4.14
N GLY A 202 -12.46 4.96 4.61
CA GLY A 202 -13.30 5.92 5.32
C GLY A 202 -13.80 5.42 6.69
N ILE A 203 -13.20 4.36 7.22
CA ILE A 203 -13.53 3.81 8.54
C ILE A 203 -12.84 4.67 9.59
N THR A 204 -13.62 5.48 10.30
CA THR A 204 -13.10 6.48 11.25
C THR A 204 -12.61 5.87 12.56
N ASP A 205 -13.07 4.67 12.92
CA ASP A 205 -12.71 3.95 14.14
C ASP A 205 -12.13 2.56 13.83
N PRO A 206 -10.83 2.47 13.45
CA PRO A 206 -10.17 1.22 13.19
C PRO A 206 -10.07 0.35 14.43
N GLN A 207 -10.64 -0.87 14.40
CA GLN A 207 -10.56 -1.87 15.45
C GLN A 207 -9.48 -2.89 15.08
N ILE A 208 -8.31 -2.79 15.69
CA ILE A 208 -7.09 -3.46 15.23
C ILE A 208 -6.82 -4.72 16.04
N ALA A 209 -6.87 -5.88 15.41
CA ALA A 209 -6.48 -7.15 16.01
C ALA A 209 -5.06 -7.55 15.58
N MET A 210 -4.16 -7.71 16.55
CA MET A 210 -2.82 -8.29 16.34
C MET A 210 -2.93 -9.82 16.38
N LEU A 211 -2.80 -10.46 15.21
CA LEU A 211 -3.14 -11.87 15.04
C LEU A 211 -2.03 -12.84 15.47
N SER A 212 -2.46 -13.94 16.06
CA SER A 212 -1.64 -15.12 16.39
C SER A 212 -2.53 -16.36 16.36
N PHE A 213 -1.94 -17.54 16.42
CA PHE A 213 -2.71 -18.76 16.74
C PHE A 213 -3.04 -18.90 18.24
N SER A 214 -2.56 -17.98 19.07
CA SER A 214 -2.87 -17.85 20.50
C SER A 214 -3.86 -16.70 20.73
N THR A 215 -4.70 -16.82 21.76
CA THR A 215 -5.57 -15.76 22.27
C THR A 215 -5.33 -15.59 23.76
N LYS A 216 -4.83 -14.41 24.19
CA LYS A 216 -4.66 -14.02 25.60
C LYS A 216 -3.95 -15.10 26.45
N GLY A 217 -2.86 -15.66 25.90
CA GLY A 217 -2.04 -16.65 26.59
C GLY A 217 -2.56 -18.09 26.50
N SER A 218 -3.49 -18.38 25.57
CA SER A 218 -3.99 -19.76 25.37
C SER A 218 -2.89 -20.72 24.90
N ALA A 219 -1.81 -20.21 24.30
CA ALA A 219 -0.60 -20.94 24.01
C ALA A 219 0.62 -20.17 24.52
N LYS A 220 1.74 -20.88 24.70
CA LYS A 220 3.04 -20.30 25.11
C LYS A 220 4.07 -20.54 24.03
N ASP A 221 5.00 -19.60 23.89
CA ASP A 221 6.17 -19.80 23.05
C ASP A 221 7.07 -20.90 23.64
N ALA A 222 7.76 -21.60 22.75
CA ALA A 222 8.74 -22.62 23.12
C ALA A 222 10.11 -22.23 22.57
N ILE A 223 11.16 -22.59 23.29
CA ILE A 223 12.54 -22.36 22.86
C ILE A 223 13.07 -23.63 22.19
N ASN A 224 13.53 -23.51 20.97
CA ASN A 224 14.27 -24.57 20.31
C ASN A 224 15.61 -24.78 21.07
N LYS A 225 15.80 -25.96 21.62
CA LYS A 225 16.97 -26.28 22.48
C LYS A 225 18.31 -26.25 21.72
N GLU A 226 18.29 -26.47 20.42
CA GLU A 226 19.49 -26.49 19.56
C GLU A 226 19.91 -25.08 19.13
N THR A 227 18.93 -24.22 18.82
CA THR A 227 19.20 -22.89 18.27
C THR A 227 19.05 -21.77 19.28
N GLY A 228 18.47 -22.03 20.46
CA GLY A 228 18.16 -21.03 21.47
C GLY A 228 17.10 -19.99 21.05
N LYS A 229 16.44 -20.22 19.91
CA LYS A 229 15.43 -19.28 19.35
C LYS A 229 14.03 -19.72 19.73
N SER A 230 13.12 -18.76 19.81
CA SER A 230 11.69 -19.01 19.92
C SER A 230 11.21 -19.86 18.74
N VAL A 231 10.39 -20.87 19.03
CA VAL A 231 9.79 -21.76 18.01
C VAL A 231 8.60 -21.10 17.36
N TYR A 232 7.82 -20.37 18.15
CA TYR A 232 6.63 -19.66 17.72
C TYR A 232 6.90 -18.14 17.75
N ILE A 233 5.92 -17.38 17.30
CA ILE A 233 6.03 -15.91 17.22
C ILE A 233 5.02 -15.22 18.16
N ILE A 234 4.54 -15.93 19.17
CA ILE A 234 3.53 -15.43 20.11
C ILE A 234 4.07 -14.26 20.91
N ASP A 235 5.26 -14.41 21.50
CA ASP A 235 5.87 -13.37 22.32
C ASP A 235 6.19 -12.12 21.49
N LYS A 236 6.63 -12.29 20.22
CA LYS A 236 6.80 -11.16 19.29
C LYS A 236 5.50 -10.35 19.09
N VAL A 237 4.35 -11.04 18.98
CA VAL A 237 3.06 -10.36 18.82
C VAL A 237 2.65 -9.66 20.11
N LYS A 238 2.86 -10.27 21.28
CA LYS A 238 2.61 -9.63 22.58
C LYS A 238 3.47 -8.40 22.79
N ASP A 239 4.76 -8.47 22.47
CA ASP A 239 5.68 -7.33 22.53
C ASP A 239 5.23 -6.22 21.59
N ALA A 240 4.80 -6.57 20.37
CA ALA A 240 4.26 -5.61 19.40
C ALA A 240 3.00 -4.90 19.93
N VAL A 241 2.10 -5.62 20.61
CA VAL A 241 0.92 -5.02 21.26
C VAL A 241 1.33 -4.04 22.34
N ALA A 242 2.30 -4.41 23.20
CA ALA A 242 2.80 -3.53 24.26
C ALA A 242 3.43 -2.26 23.68
N ILE A 243 4.31 -2.42 22.67
CA ILE A 243 4.95 -1.29 21.95
C ILE A 243 3.91 -0.38 21.28
N ALA A 244 2.90 -0.97 20.62
CA ALA A 244 1.87 -0.20 19.94
C ALA A 244 1.04 0.63 20.93
N LYS A 245 0.65 0.06 22.08
CA LYS A 245 -0.09 0.77 23.14
C LYS A 245 0.72 1.89 23.77
N GLU A 246 2.04 1.75 23.86
CA GLU A 246 2.93 2.78 24.38
C GLU A 246 3.17 3.91 23.35
N LYS A 247 3.47 3.56 22.09
CA LYS A 247 3.84 4.53 21.05
C LYS A 247 2.65 5.21 20.38
N PHE A 248 1.53 4.51 20.28
CA PHE A 248 0.31 4.93 19.55
C PHE A 248 -0.93 4.72 20.42
N PRO A 249 -1.01 5.41 21.58
CA PRO A 249 -2.08 5.18 22.57
C PRO A 249 -3.48 5.54 22.06
N GLU A 250 -3.56 6.26 20.94
CA GLU A 250 -4.81 6.61 20.27
C GLU A 250 -5.45 5.44 19.50
N LEU A 251 -4.71 4.35 19.27
CA LEU A 251 -5.22 3.21 18.52
C LEU A 251 -6.11 2.31 19.37
N HIS A 252 -7.28 1.96 18.86
CA HIS A 252 -8.08 0.86 19.38
C HIS A 252 -7.47 -0.47 18.93
N LEU A 253 -6.51 -0.98 19.73
CA LEU A 253 -5.70 -2.15 19.38
C LEU A 253 -5.67 -3.16 20.51
N ASP A 254 -5.84 -4.43 20.15
CA ASP A 254 -5.68 -5.53 21.09
C ASP A 254 -5.04 -6.80 20.44
N GLY A 255 -4.52 -7.68 21.27
CA GLY A 255 -3.85 -8.92 20.89
C GLY A 255 -3.14 -9.56 22.09
N GLU A 256 -2.54 -10.73 21.95
CA GLU A 256 -2.62 -11.54 20.72
C GLU A 256 -4.01 -12.18 20.63
N LEU A 257 -4.54 -12.25 19.42
CA LEU A 257 -5.86 -12.82 19.13
C LEU A 257 -5.81 -13.83 17.99
N GLN A 258 -6.53 -14.93 18.11
CA GLN A 258 -6.85 -15.79 16.97
C GLN A 258 -7.83 -15.08 16.03
N ALA A 259 -7.82 -15.43 14.74
CA ALA A 259 -8.67 -14.78 13.75
C ALA A 259 -10.18 -14.93 14.05
N ASP A 260 -10.60 -16.09 14.57
CA ASP A 260 -11.98 -16.32 15.00
C ASP A 260 -12.36 -15.44 16.19
N ALA A 261 -11.48 -15.30 17.18
CA ALA A 261 -11.68 -14.42 18.32
C ALA A 261 -11.68 -12.93 17.93
N ALA A 262 -10.91 -12.54 16.90
CA ALA A 262 -10.88 -11.17 16.40
C ALA A 262 -12.19 -10.78 15.68
N LEU A 263 -12.81 -11.72 14.94
CA LEU A 263 -13.91 -11.44 14.02
C LEU A 263 -15.29 -11.84 14.54
N VAL A 264 -15.39 -12.88 15.41
CA VAL A 264 -16.66 -13.50 15.80
C VAL A 264 -17.01 -13.15 17.25
N PRO A 265 -18.09 -12.38 17.50
CA PRO A 265 -18.45 -11.92 18.85
C PRO A 265 -18.63 -13.03 19.88
N GLU A 266 -19.27 -14.14 19.51
CA GLU A 266 -19.51 -15.28 20.41
C GLU A 266 -18.22 -16.02 20.78
N VAL A 267 -17.22 -16.00 19.90
CA VAL A 267 -15.89 -16.56 20.18
C VAL A 267 -15.09 -15.59 21.06
N ALA A 268 -15.15 -14.31 20.76
CA ALA A 268 -14.52 -13.24 21.53
C ALA A 268 -14.98 -13.27 23.00
N ALA A 269 -16.29 -13.37 23.24
CA ALA A 269 -16.87 -13.46 24.60
C ALA A 269 -16.30 -14.60 25.42
N LYS A 270 -15.90 -15.72 24.80
CA LYS A 270 -15.33 -16.89 25.46
C LYS A 270 -13.81 -16.83 25.60
N LYS A 271 -13.11 -16.38 24.54
CA LYS A 271 -11.64 -16.46 24.46
C LYS A 271 -10.92 -15.18 24.89
N ALA A 272 -11.58 -14.03 24.77
CA ALA A 272 -11.01 -12.71 25.09
C ALA A 272 -12.02 -11.82 25.84
N PRO A 273 -12.61 -12.30 26.98
CA PRO A 273 -13.56 -11.50 27.73
C PRO A 273 -12.90 -10.19 28.21
N GLY A 274 -13.59 -9.07 28.00
CA GLY A 274 -13.08 -7.73 28.36
C GLY A 274 -12.17 -7.08 27.31
N SER A 275 -11.98 -7.67 26.14
CA SER A 275 -11.33 -7.01 25.01
C SER A 275 -12.30 -6.06 24.31
N ASP A 276 -11.87 -4.81 24.11
CA ASP A 276 -12.66 -3.81 23.39
C ASP A 276 -12.60 -3.96 21.85
N VAL A 277 -11.73 -4.84 21.34
CA VAL A 277 -11.50 -5.08 19.91
C VAL A 277 -12.00 -6.43 19.44
N ALA A 278 -11.84 -7.47 20.28
CA ALA A 278 -12.21 -8.83 19.91
C ALA A 278 -13.69 -8.93 19.53
N GLY A 279 -13.98 -9.68 18.47
CA GLY A 279 -15.32 -9.90 17.92
C GLY A 279 -15.83 -8.80 17.00
N LYS A 280 -15.08 -7.70 16.80
CA LYS A 280 -15.48 -6.58 15.93
C LYS A 280 -14.31 -5.96 15.16
N ALA A 281 -13.18 -6.69 15.05
CA ALA A 281 -12.02 -6.20 14.34
C ALA A 281 -12.33 -5.95 12.86
N ASN A 282 -11.89 -4.80 12.36
CA ASN A 282 -11.92 -4.44 10.94
C ASN A 282 -10.51 -4.26 10.35
N VAL A 283 -9.47 -4.32 11.21
CA VAL A 283 -8.06 -4.36 10.82
C VAL A 283 -7.42 -5.60 11.40
N LEU A 284 -6.79 -6.40 10.55
CA LEU A 284 -6.09 -7.64 10.93
C LEU A 284 -4.60 -7.49 10.64
N VAL A 285 -3.78 -7.39 11.69
CA VAL A 285 -2.33 -7.35 11.55
C VAL A 285 -1.77 -8.75 11.74
N VAL A 286 -1.19 -9.30 10.69
CA VAL A 286 -0.66 -10.67 10.68
C VAL A 286 0.80 -10.70 11.14
N PRO A 287 1.26 -11.80 11.76
CA PRO A 287 2.57 -11.86 12.41
C PRO A 287 3.76 -11.91 11.44
N ASN A 288 3.54 -12.24 10.16
CA ASN A 288 4.55 -12.29 9.11
C ASN A 288 3.92 -12.31 7.73
N LEU A 289 4.75 -12.11 6.69
CA LEU A 289 4.32 -12.03 5.30
C LEU A 289 3.69 -13.32 4.78
N GLU A 290 4.16 -14.48 5.21
CA GLU A 290 3.61 -15.77 4.75
C GLU A 290 2.14 -15.90 5.14
N VAL A 291 1.81 -15.60 6.40
CA VAL A 291 0.43 -15.61 6.87
C VAL A 291 -0.43 -14.60 6.11
N GLY A 292 0.08 -13.38 5.91
CA GLY A 292 -0.64 -12.33 5.20
C GLY A 292 -0.89 -12.67 3.74
N ASN A 293 0.16 -13.05 3.02
CA ASN A 293 0.10 -13.35 1.60
C ASN A 293 -0.76 -14.58 1.26
N ILE A 294 -0.65 -15.64 2.05
CA ILE A 294 -1.49 -16.83 1.91
C ILE A 294 -2.93 -16.51 2.32
N GLY A 295 -3.10 -15.84 3.46
CA GLY A 295 -4.41 -15.56 4.06
C GLY A 295 -5.31 -14.74 3.15
N TYR A 296 -4.86 -13.60 2.64
CA TYR A 296 -5.72 -12.79 1.77
C TYR A 296 -6.11 -13.50 0.47
N LYS A 297 -5.20 -14.31 -0.11
CA LYS A 297 -5.50 -15.08 -1.32
C LYS A 297 -6.55 -16.17 -1.08
N LEU A 298 -6.51 -16.83 0.08
CA LEU A 298 -7.54 -17.80 0.46
C LEU A 298 -8.90 -17.11 0.64
N VAL A 299 -8.94 -15.96 1.31
CA VAL A 299 -10.16 -15.17 1.45
C VAL A 299 -10.69 -14.71 0.09
N GLN A 300 -9.81 -14.23 -0.79
CA GLN A 300 -10.18 -13.83 -2.14
C GLN A 300 -10.71 -15.00 -2.97
N ARG A 301 -9.94 -16.11 -3.06
CA ARG A 301 -10.23 -17.19 -4.01
C ARG A 301 -11.30 -18.16 -3.51
N LEU A 302 -11.27 -18.53 -2.23
CA LEU A 302 -12.24 -19.45 -1.64
C LEU A 302 -13.41 -18.73 -0.99
N GLY A 303 -13.17 -17.58 -0.37
CA GLY A 303 -14.20 -16.77 0.26
C GLY A 303 -14.97 -15.84 -0.69
N GLY A 304 -14.52 -15.70 -1.93
CA GLY A 304 -15.18 -14.84 -2.92
C GLY A 304 -15.06 -13.33 -2.66
N ALA A 305 -14.21 -12.91 -1.73
CA ALA A 305 -14.02 -11.51 -1.45
C ALA A 305 -13.29 -10.78 -2.60
N ILE A 306 -13.65 -9.52 -2.83
CA ILE A 306 -12.87 -8.61 -3.66
C ILE A 306 -11.63 -8.20 -2.85
N ALA A 307 -10.44 -8.33 -3.43
CA ALA A 307 -9.18 -7.93 -2.81
C ALA A 307 -8.52 -6.83 -3.64
N ILE A 308 -8.35 -5.64 -3.07
CA ILE A 308 -7.73 -4.48 -3.72
C ILE A 308 -6.43 -4.13 -3.00
N GLY A 309 -5.36 -4.05 -3.75
CA GLY A 309 -4.02 -3.80 -3.22
C GLY A 309 -2.93 -4.64 -3.93
N PRO A 310 -1.71 -4.72 -3.38
CA PRO A 310 -1.33 -4.17 -2.05
C PRO A 310 -1.24 -2.64 -2.06
N ILE A 311 -1.83 -2.02 -1.06
CA ILE A 311 -1.73 -0.59 -0.81
C ILE A 311 -0.45 -0.39 0.02
N LEU A 312 0.56 0.25 -0.55
CA LEU A 312 1.80 0.52 0.18
C LEU A 312 1.61 1.63 1.21
N GLN A 313 2.16 1.42 2.37
CA GLN A 313 2.01 2.30 3.52
C GLN A 313 3.34 2.52 4.23
N GLY A 314 3.45 3.63 4.97
CA GLY A 314 4.69 4.03 5.63
C GLY A 314 5.65 4.85 4.75
N ILE A 315 5.31 5.15 3.50
CA ILE A 315 6.08 6.03 2.59
C ILE A 315 5.51 7.45 2.68
N ALA A 316 6.40 8.46 2.72
CA ALA A 316 6.01 9.86 2.95
C ALA A 316 5.09 10.48 1.87
N ARG A 317 5.09 9.93 0.66
CA ARG A 317 4.13 10.21 -0.42
C ARG A 317 3.72 8.89 -1.06
N PRO A 318 2.48 8.73 -1.52
CA PRO A 318 2.00 7.44 -2.01
C PRO A 318 2.77 6.98 -3.27
N VAL A 319 3.38 5.83 -3.15
CA VAL A 319 3.93 5.06 -4.26
C VAL A 319 3.40 3.65 -4.09
N ASN A 320 2.49 3.24 -4.95
CA ASN A 320 1.83 1.95 -4.86
C ASN A 320 2.37 0.94 -5.87
N ASP A 321 2.28 -0.33 -5.49
CA ASP A 321 2.69 -1.48 -6.29
C ASP A 321 1.46 -2.25 -6.78
N LEU A 322 1.57 -2.83 -7.97
CA LEU A 322 0.54 -3.67 -8.57
C LEU A 322 1.00 -5.12 -8.62
N SER A 323 0.06 -6.04 -8.61
CA SER A 323 0.36 -7.40 -9.03
C SER A 323 0.61 -7.43 -10.54
N ARG A 324 1.60 -8.19 -11.02
CA ARG A 324 1.81 -8.44 -12.46
C ARG A 324 0.60 -9.09 -13.14
N GLY A 325 -0.28 -9.70 -12.37
CA GLY A 325 -1.56 -10.25 -12.84
C GLY A 325 -2.77 -9.32 -12.65
N CYS A 326 -2.56 -8.03 -12.39
CA CYS A 326 -3.64 -7.07 -12.21
C CYS A 326 -4.44 -6.87 -13.51
N SER A 327 -5.72 -6.56 -13.34
CA SER A 327 -6.62 -6.14 -14.41
C SER A 327 -6.58 -4.62 -14.63
N VAL A 328 -7.21 -4.15 -15.69
CA VAL A 328 -7.44 -2.71 -15.94
C VAL A 328 -8.22 -2.07 -14.79
N ASP A 329 -9.22 -2.77 -14.25
CA ASP A 329 -10.03 -2.27 -13.15
C ASP A 329 -9.25 -2.20 -11.83
N ASP A 330 -8.34 -3.16 -11.58
CA ASP A 330 -7.44 -3.09 -10.42
C ASP A 330 -6.57 -1.82 -10.48
N ILE A 331 -6.01 -1.51 -11.64
CA ILE A 331 -5.20 -0.29 -11.84
C ILE A 331 -6.08 0.96 -11.65
N TYR A 332 -7.28 0.99 -12.21
CA TYR A 332 -8.23 2.09 -12.05
C TYR A 332 -8.55 2.37 -10.58
N TYR A 333 -8.88 1.34 -9.80
CA TYR A 333 -9.16 1.50 -8.37
C TYR A 333 -7.91 1.87 -7.57
N MET A 334 -6.74 1.35 -7.95
CA MET A 334 -5.48 1.76 -7.31
C MET A 334 -5.13 3.21 -7.59
N VAL A 335 -5.50 3.79 -8.76
CA VAL A 335 -5.39 5.24 -9.00
C VAL A 335 -6.29 6.01 -8.03
N ALA A 336 -7.54 5.60 -7.83
CA ALA A 336 -8.45 6.23 -6.89
C ALA A 336 -7.91 6.17 -5.44
N ILE A 337 -7.41 5.00 -5.03
CA ILE A 337 -6.79 4.78 -3.71
C ILE A 337 -5.56 5.68 -3.53
N THR A 338 -4.67 5.71 -4.52
CA THR A 338 -3.45 6.54 -4.47
C THR A 338 -3.81 8.03 -4.37
N ALA A 339 -4.87 8.47 -5.08
CA ALA A 339 -5.37 9.83 -4.95
C ALA A 339 -5.89 10.13 -3.54
N CYS A 340 -6.65 9.22 -2.92
CA CYS A 340 -7.11 9.38 -1.54
C CYS A 340 -5.94 9.45 -0.53
N GLN A 341 -4.92 8.59 -0.70
CA GLN A 341 -3.69 8.67 0.12
C GLN A 341 -2.95 10.00 -0.08
N ALA A 342 -2.89 10.51 -1.31
CA ALA A 342 -2.23 11.79 -1.61
C ALA A 342 -2.98 12.99 -1.01
N GLN A 343 -4.31 12.97 -1.02
CA GLN A 343 -5.14 13.97 -0.36
C GLN A 343 -4.84 14.05 1.14
N ASP A 344 -4.69 12.90 1.81
CA ASP A 344 -4.40 12.86 3.24
C ASP A 344 -2.95 13.25 3.54
N ALA A 345 -1.99 12.83 2.71
CA ALA A 345 -0.58 13.23 2.85
C ALA A 345 -0.33 14.74 2.68
N LYS A 346 -1.28 15.49 2.08
CA LYS A 346 -1.24 16.96 1.99
C LYS A 346 -1.78 17.66 3.24
N LYS A 347 -2.58 16.95 4.06
CA LYS A 347 -3.18 17.49 5.28
C LYS A 347 -2.28 17.29 6.51
N ALA A 348 -1.37 16.29 6.45
CA ALA A 348 -0.42 15.96 7.51
C ALA A 348 0.85 16.80 7.44
#